data_ea2d92a81379ba078fcdb20fcd8ad845
#
_entry.id   ea2d92a81379ba078fcdb20fcd8ad845
#
_cell.length_a   1.000
_cell.length_b   1.000
_cell.length_c   1.000
_cell.angle_alpha   90.00
_cell.angle_beta   90.00
_cell.angle_gamma   90.00
#
_symmetry.space_group_name_H-M   'P 1'
#
loop_
_entity.id
_entity.type
_entity.pdbx_description
1 polymer ?
#
loop_
_entity_poly.entity_id
_entity_poly.type
_entity_poly.pdbx_seq_one_letter_code
_entity_poly.pdbx_strand_id
1 'polypeptide(L)'
;MTPAHGSATAPFSTVIRSASHDRHTEAESSTFIGDLLGGRLGVAAYARYTEQLWFVYRALEDAAAELAGDPVAGPFLRPELLRVAALERDLDHLLAPGWRDRAAALPETLGYAGRIAETARAWPAGYVAHHYTRYLGDLSGGQVVRGIAERTWGFARKGDGVRFYVFDAIGNPAAFKREYRSLLDALPADELEKQRVVEECRRAFAHNSAVFAALGREFPLTA
;
A
#
# COMPACT_ATOMS: atom_id res chain seq x y z
N MET A 1 26.79 42.75 -9.46
CA MET A 1 25.44 42.12 -9.25
C MET A 1 25.62 40.63 -9.44
N THR A 2 25.69 39.88 -8.36
CA THR A 2 25.80 38.42 -8.36
C THR A 2 24.39 37.85 -8.47
N PRO A 3 24.11 36.95 -9.40
CA PRO A 3 22.79 36.33 -9.45
C PRO A 3 22.60 35.46 -8.20
N ALA A 4 21.52 35.69 -7.46
CA ALA A 4 21.09 34.84 -6.39
C ALA A 4 20.81 33.44 -6.97
N HIS A 5 21.58 32.45 -6.56
CA HIS A 5 21.28 31.06 -6.80
C HIS A 5 19.99 30.75 -6.03
N GLY A 6 18.86 30.73 -6.76
CA GLY A 6 17.63 30.18 -6.25
C GLY A 6 17.91 28.73 -5.87
N SER A 7 17.87 28.43 -4.60
CA SER A 7 17.88 27.07 -4.09
C SER A 7 16.69 26.34 -4.74
N ALA A 8 16.94 25.49 -5.72
CA ALA A 8 15.90 24.68 -6.33
C ALA A 8 15.30 23.80 -5.23
N THR A 9 14.05 24.06 -4.88
CA THR A 9 13.32 23.25 -3.90
C THR A 9 13.30 21.81 -4.39
N ALA A 10 13.65 20.85 -3.54
CA ALA A 10 13.67 19.45 -3.91
C ALA A 10 12.30 18.99 -4.48
N PRO A 11 12.26 18.12 -5.49
CA PRO A 11 11.00 17.58 -6.01
C PRO A 11 10.13 17.00 -4.89
N PHE A 12 8.83 17.21 -4.94
CA PHE A 12 7.91 16.77 -3.88
C PHE A 12 7.95 15.25 -3.68
N SER A 13 8.09 14.48 -4.74
CA SER A 13 8.30 13.02 -4.68
C SER A 13 9.55 12.61 -3.87
N THR A 14 10.58 13.44 -3.86
CA THR A 14 11.77 13.24 -3.03
C THR A 14 11.48 13.61 -1.57
N VAL A 15 10.78 14.72 -1.36
CA VAL A 15 10.40 15.19 0.00
C VAL A 15 9.53 14.15 0.69
N ILE A 16 8.44 13.70 0.05
CA ILE A 16 7.50 12.72 0.64
C ILE A 16 8.21 11.40 0.96
N ARG A 17 9.10 10.94 0.08
CA ARG A 17 9.89 9.72 0.30
C ARG A 17 10.82 9.86 1.50
N SER A 18 11.58 10.95 1.58
CA SER A 18 12.52 11.17 2.68
C SER A 18 11.80 11.36 4.01
N ALA A 19 10.73 12.15 4.02
CA ALA A 19 9.98 12.45 5.23
C ALA A 19 9.18 11.26 5.78
N SER A 20 8.87 10.25 4.97
CA SER A 20 8.20 9.03 5.39
C SER A 20 9.15 7.85 5.64
N HIS A 21 10.46 8.03 5.44
CA HIS A 21 11.44 6.95 5.52
C HIS A 21 11.46 6.23 6.86
N ASP A 22 11.47 6.96 7.97
CA ASP A 22 11.51 6.37 9.31
C ASP A 22 10.27 5.50 9.59
N ARG A 23 9.09 5.98 9.19
CA ARG A 23 7.84 5.22 9.30
C ARG A 23 7.78 4.00 8.38
N HIS A 24 8.37 4.12 7.19
CA HIS A 24 8.53 2.98 6.28
C HIS A 24 9.42 1.91 6.92
N THR A 25 10.58 2.30 7.46
CA THR A 25 11.50 1.39 8.15
C THR A 25 10.86 0.74 9.38
N GLU A 26 10.11 1.52 10.19
CA GLU A 26 9.37 1.01 11.33
C GLU A 26 8.33 -0.07 10.90
N ALA A 27 7.58 0.18 9.83
CA ALA A 27 6.60 -0.79 9.33
C ALA A 27 7.28 -2.08 8.82
N GLU A 28 8.40 -1.96 8.09
CA GLU A 28 9.16 -3.12 7.58
C GLU A 28 9.86 -3.91 8.70
N SER A 29 10.24 -3.26 9.81
CA SER A 29 10.88 -3.88 10.97
C SER A 29 9.89 -4.44 11.98
N SER A 30 8.57 -4.38 11.72
CA SER A 30 7.57 -4.97 12.61
C SER A 30 7.82 -6.47 12.78
N THR A 31 7.65 -6.98 14.00
CA THR A 31 7.87 -8.38 14.34
C THR A 31 7.07 -9.30 13.40
N PHE A 32 5.79 -9.01 13.17
CA PHE A 32 4.96 -9.83 12.29
C PHE A 32 5.51 -9.94 10.87
N ILE A 33 5.86 -8.82 10.24
CA ILE A 33 6.44 -8.82 8.89
C ILE A 33 7.81 -9.49 8.88
N GLY A 34 8.65 -9.23 9.87
CA GLY A 34 9.94 -9.90 10.03
C GLY A 34 9.81 -11.41 10.16
N ASP A 35 8.81 -11.89 10.90
CA ASP A 35 8.54 -13.32 11.09
C ASP A 35 7.94 -13.95 9.82
N LEU A 36 7.05 -13.23 9.14
CA LEU A 36 6.47 -13.66 7.88
C LEU A 36 7.54 -13.79 6.78
N LEU A 37 8.36 -12.77 6.62
CA LEU A 37 9.46 -12.74 5.65
C LEU A 37 10.59 -13.71 6.01
N GLY A 38 10.78 -13.99 7.29
CA GLY A 38 11.71 -15.01 7.78
C GLY A 38 11.20 -16.45 7.63
N GLY A 39 9.98 -16.65 7.12
CA GLY A 39 9.37 -17.98 6.99
C GLY A 39 9.03 -18.64 8.33
N ARG A 40 8.99 -17.88 9.42
CA ARG A 40 8.65 -18.38 10.76
C ARG A 40 7.14 -18.51 10.98
N LEU A 41 6.34 -17.81 10.17
CA LEU A 41 4.88 -17.91 10.19
C LEU A 41 4.37 -18.80 9.04
N GLY A 42 3.28 -19.52 9.31
CA GLY A 42 2.66 -20.41 8.32
C GLY A 42 1.71 -19.69 7.36
N VAL A 43 1.20 -20.46 6.38
CA VAL A 43 0.24 -19.99 5.37
C VAL A 43 -0.99 -19.33 5.99
N ALA A 44 -1.47 -19.79 7.16
CA ALA A 44 -2.61 -19.20 7.85
C ALA A 44 -2.40 -17.72 8.20
N ALA A 45 -1.20 -17.35 8.69
CA ALA A 45 -0.85 -15.96 8.98
C ALA A 45 -0.77 -15.12 7.69
N TYR A 46 -0.23 -15.68 6.62
CA TYR A 46 -0.20 -15.04 5.31
C TYR A 46 -1.61 -14.84 4.73
N ALA A 47 -2.47 -15.84 4.81
CA ALA A 47 -3.86 -15.76 4.37
C ALA A 47 -4.62 -14.68 5.15
N ARG A 48 -4.43 -14.62 6.47
CA ARG A 48 -5.05 -13.59 7.32
C ARG A 48 -4.54 -12.19 6.99
N TYR A 49 -3.24 -12.04 6.71
CA TYR A 49 -2.68 -10.77 6.23
C TYR A 49 -3.27 -10.38 4.86
N THR A 50 -3.36 -11.31 3.92
CA THR A 50 -3.95 -11.10 2.59
C THR A 50 -5.42 -10.67 2.69
N GLU A 51 -6.18 -11.24 3.63
CA GLU A 51 -7.54 -10.84 3.93
C GLU A 51 -7.62 -9.38 4.43
N GLN A 52 -6.70 -8.95 5.30
CA GLN A 52 -6.66 -7.55 5.75
C GLN A 52 -6.32 -6.59 4.60
N LEU A 53 -5.42 -6.99 3.71
CA LEU A 53 -5.13 -6.24 2.49
C LEU A 53 -6.39 -6.09 1.61
N TRP A 54 -7.21 -7.11 1.49
CA TRP A 54 -8.43 -7.05 0.69
C TRP A 54 -9.37 -5.93 1.16
N PHE A 55 -9.58 -5.75 2.47
CA PHE A 55 -10.38 -4.65 3.00
C PHE A 55 -9.77 -3.28 2.70
N VAL A 56 -8.46 -3.13 2.85
CA VAL A 56 -7.75 -1.87 2.57
C VAL A 56 -7.83 -1.51 1.09
N TYR A 57 -7.61 -2.50 0.20
CA TYR A 57 -7.64 -2.25 -1.23
C TYR A 57 -9.05 -2.03 -1.77
N ARG A 58 -10.06 -2.68 -1.20
CA ARG A 58 -11.45 -2.35 -1.49
C ARG A 58 -11.74 -0.88 -1.19
N ALA A 59 -11.34 -0.40 -0.01
CA ALA A 59 -11.54 1.01 0.33
C ALA A 59 -10.80 1.97 -0.62
N LEU A 60 -9.60 1.60 -1.08
CA LEU A 60 -8.86 2.39 -2.08
C LEU A 60 -9.56 2.39 -3.44
N GLU A 61 -10.02 1.25 -3.91
CA GLU A 61 -10.62 1.12 -5.25
C GLU A 61 -12.04 1.64 -5.31
N ASP A 62 -12.84 1.45 -4.24
CA ASP A 62 -14.16 2.08 -4.11
C ASP A 62 -14.04 3.62 -4.14
N ALA A 63 -13.08 4.16 -3.38
CA ALA A 63 -12.80 5.60 -3.37
C ALA A 63 -12.27 6.10 -4.72
N ALA A 64 -11.46 5.31 -5.43
CA ALA A 64 -10.96 5.64 -6.77
C ALA A 64 -12.11 5.82 -7.77
N ALA A 65 -13.15 5.01 -7.69
CA ALA A 65 -14.31 5.13 -8.57
C ALA A 65 -15.03 6.49 -8.39
N GLU A 66 -15.11 6.99 -7.14
CA GLU A 66 -15.69 8.30 -6.82
C GLU A 66 -14.80 9.47 -7.28
N LEU A 67 -13.48 9.26 -7.32
CA LEU A 67 -12.48 10.29 -7.64
C LEU A 67 -12.02 10.29 -9.11
N ALA A 68 -12.61 9.49 -9.98
CA ALA A 68 -12.14 9.33 -11.37
C ALA A 68 -12.05 10.64 -12.15
N GLY A 69 -12.94 11.61 -11.89
CA GLY A 69 -12.95 12.95 -12.49
C GLY A 69 -12.26 14.04 -11.66
N ASP A 70 -11.69 13.71 -10.51
CA ASP A 70 -11.04 14.69 -9.63
C ASP A 70 -9.71 15.18 -10.23
N PRO A 71 -9.46 16.50 -10.31
CA PRO A 71 -8.27 17.05 -10.93
C PRO A 71 -6.96 16.73 -10.16
N VAL A 72 -7.06 16.40 -8.87
CA VAL A 72 -5.91 16.10 -8.00
C VAL A 72 -5.64 14.61 -7.97
N ALA A 73 -6.64 13.80 -7.65
CA ALA A 73 -6.50 12.34 -7.51
C ALA A 73 -6.59 11.59 -8.84
N GLY A 74 -7.43 12.05 -9.77
CA GLY A 74 -7.69 11.37 -11.04
C GLY A 74 -6.44 10.93 -11.82
N PRO A 75 -5.40 11.77 -11.97
CA PRO A 75 -4.17 11.38 -12.68
C PRO A 75 -3.44 10.14 -12.10
N PHE A 76 -3.65 9.84 -10.83
CA PHE A 76 -3.03 8.68 -10.15
C PHE A 76 -3.84 7.38 -10.32
N LEU A 77 -5.13 7.50 -10.70
CA LEU A 77 -6.05 6.36 -10.77
C LEU A 77 -5.85 5.59 -12.08
N ARG A 78 -4.94 4.64 -12.03
CA ARG A 78 -4.51 3.83 -13.18
C ARG A 78 -5.09 2.41 -13.07
N PRO A 79 -5.83 1.93 -14.08
CA PRO A 79 -6.42 0.58 -14.07
C PRO A 79 -5.39 -0.53 -13.85
N GLU A 80 -4.13 -0.32 -14.29
CA GLU A 80 -3.02 -1.26 -14.11
C GLU A 80 -2.65 -1.51 -12.64
N LEU A 81 -3.07 -0.59 -11.75
CA LEU A 81 -2.81 -0.68 -10.31
C LEU A 81 -3.89 -1.48 -9.56
N LEU A 82 -5.07 -1.70 -10.11
CA LEU A 82 -6.17 -2.37 -9.41
C LEU A 82 -5.77 -3.76 -8.89
N ARG A 83 -6.05 -4.04 -7.61
CA ARG A 83 -5.59 -5.24 -6.91
C ARG A 83 -6.69 -6.08 -6.28
N VAL A 84 -7.92 -5.56 -6.12
CA VAL A 84 -9.02 -6.30 -5.47
C VAL A 84 -9.27 -7.64 -6.14
N ALA A 85 -9.39 -7.68 -7.46
CA ALA A 85 -9.61 -8.93 -8.19
C ALA A 85 -8.45 -9.92 -8.02
N ALA A 86 -7.21 -9.44 -7.92
CA ALA A 86 -6.05 -10.29 -7.66
C ALA A 86 -6.05 -10.83 -6.22
N LEU A 87 -6.39 -10.00 -5.24
CA LEU A 87 -6.55 -10.40 -3.83
C LEU A 87 -7.66 -11.44 -3.67
N GLU A 88 -8.77 -11.29 -4.38
CA GLU A 88 -9.87 -12.26 -4.34
C GLU A 88 -9.44 -13.63 -4.88
N ARG A 89 -8.68 -13.67 -5.98
CA ARG A 89 -8.11 -14.92 -6.48
C ARG A 89 -7.13 -15.56 -5.51
N ASP A 90 -6.31 -14.74 -4.85
CA ASP A 90 -5.39 -15.24 -3.82
C ASP A 90 -6.15 -15.81 -2.62
N LEU A 91 -7.21 -15.13 -2.16
CA LEU A 91 -8.04 -15.61 -1.06
C LEU A 91 -8.88 -16.83 -1.44
N ASP A 92 -9.36 -16.94 -2.68
CA ASP A 92 -10.01 -18.15 -3.18
C ASP A 92 -9.06 -19.37 -3.18
N HIS A 93 -7.75 -19.14 -3.35
CA HIS A 93 -6.71 -20.17 -3.25
C HIS A 93 -6.29 -20.50 -1.82
N LEU A 94 -6.21 -19.47 -0.97
CA LEU A 94 -5.67 -19.57 0.40
C LEU A 94 -6.72 -20.04 1.41
N LEU A 95 -8.00 -19.76 1.18
CA LEU A 95 -9.08 -19.97 2.13
C LEU A 95 -10.13 -20.96 1.57
N ALA A 96 -10.89 -21.58 2.47
CA ALA A 96 -11.98 -22.45 2.08
C ALA A 96 -13.12 -21.68 1.39
N PRO A 97 -13.93 -22.32 0.51
CA PRO A 97 -15.09 -21.71 -0.11
C PRO A 97 -16.01 -21.01 0.91
N GLY A 98 -16.63 -19.91 0.49
CA GLY A 98 -17.44 -19.06 1.35
C GLY A 98 -16.64 -18.17 2.31
N TRP A 99 -15.35 -17.95 2.03
CA TRP A 99 -14.52 -17.06 2.86
C TRP A 99 -15.05 -15.62 2.91
N ARG A 100 -15.69 -15.14 1.82
CA ARG A 100 -16.25 -13.78 1.77
C ARG A 100 -17.28 -13.52 2.86
N ASP A 101 -18.10 -14.52 3.18
CA ASP A 101 -19.13 -14.42 4.21
C ASP A 101 -18.56 -14.48 5.64
N ARG A 102 -17.32 -15.00 5.76
CA ARG A 102 -16.61 -15.14 7.03
C ARG A 102 -15.48 -14.13 7.21
N ALA A 103 -15.15 -13.38 6.15
CA ALA A 103 -14.09 -12.39 6.18
C ALA A 103 -14.38 -11.33 7.25
N ALA A 104 -13.39 -11.08 8.10
CA ALA A 104 -13.51 -10.17 9.22
C ALA A 104 -12.33 -9.20 9.27
N ALA A 105 -12.61 -7.92 9.08
CA ALA A 105 -11.60 -6.88 9.22
C ALA A 105 -11.22 -6.69 10.69
N LEU A 106 -9.95 -6.54 10.96
CA LEU A 106 -9.46 -6.11 12.27
C LEU A 106 -9.92 -4.66 12.55
N PRO A 107 -10.10 -4.27 13.82
CA PRO A 107 -10.40 -2.87 14.15
C PRO A 107 -9.42 -1.89 13.55
N GLU A 108 -8.12 -2.21 13.53
CA GLU A 108 -7.06 -1.42 12.92
C GLU A 108 -7.22 -1.32 11.39
N THR A 109 -7.66 -2.39 10.74
CA THR A 109 -7.96 -2.40 9.30
C THR A 109 -9.19 -1.55 8.98
N LEU A 110 -10.24 -1.63 9.79
CA LEU A 110 -11.43 -0.77 9.66
C LEU A 110 -11.07 0.70 9.85
N GLY A 111 -10.22 1.01 10.83
CA GLY A 111 -9.71 2.37 11.03
C GLY A 111 -8.94 2.89 9.81
N TYR A 112 -8.12 2.04 9.20
CA TYR A 112 -7.38 2.40 7.98
C TYR A 112 -8.32 2.61 6.78
N ALA A 113 -9.21 1.67 6.51
CA ALA A 113 -10.20 1.77 5.44
C ALA A 113 -11.11 2.99 5.61
N GLY A 114 -11.56 3.28 6.84
CA GLY A 114 -12.33 4.47 7.18
C GLY A 114 -11.57 5.77 6.88
N ARG A 115 -10.26 5.82 7.20
CA ARG A 115 -9.43 7.01 6.90
C ARG A 115 -9.25 7.21 5.40
N ILE A 116 -9.05 6.16 4.62
CA ILE A 116 -8.99 6.22 3.15
C ILE A 116 -10.30 6.82 2.61
N ALA A 117 -11.44 6.32 3.03
CA ALA A 117 -12.74 6.81 2.59
C ALA A 117 -13.01 8.26 3.03
N GLU A 118 -12.59 8.64 4.22
CA GLU A 118 -12.67 10.02 4.72
C GLU A 118 -11.86 10.99 3.85
N THR A 119 -10.59 10.66 3.59
CA THR A 119 -9.72 11.51 2.77
C THR A 119 -10.25 11.61 1.33
N ALA A 120 -10.73 10.52 0.74
CA ALA A 120 -11.29 10.54 -0.61
C ALA A 120 -12.45 11.55 -0.74
N ARG A 121 -13.36 11.56 0.24
CA ARG A 121 -14.53 12.45 0.21
C ARG A 121 -14.22 13.90 0.53
N ALA A 122 -13.32 14.14 1.48
CA ALA A 122 -13.11 15.47 2.03
C ALA A 122 -11.83 16.16 1.54
N TRP A 123 -10.85 15.36 1.06
CA TRP A 123 -9.51 15.87 0.78
C TRP A 123 -8.75 14.96 -0.21
N PRO A 124 -8.97 15.09 -1.53
CA PRO A 124 -8.36 14.21 -2.55
C PRO A 124 -6.83 14.12 -2.50
N ALA A 125 -6.11 15.19 -2.14
CA ALA A 125 -4.66 15.14 -1.97
C ALA A 125 -4.25 14.21 -0.81
N GLY A 126 -5.04 14.13 0.26
CA GLY A 126 -4.84 13.16 1.34
C GLY A 126 -5.07 11.72 0.88
N TYR A 127 -6.06 11.47 0.03
CA TYR A 127 -6.23 10.16 -0.60
C TYR A 127 -5.01 9.75 -1.43
N VAL A 128 -4.39 10.68 -2.17
CA VAL A 128 -3.15 10.43 -2.93
C VAL A 128 -2.02 9.93 -2.02
N ALA A 129 -1.93 10.40 -0.77
CA ALA A 129 -0.95 9.91 0.20
C ALA A 129 -1.12 8.42 0.51
N HIS A 130 -2.36 7.95 0.73
CA HIS A 130 -2.66 6.53 0.92
C HIS A 130 -2.39 5.72 -0.33
N HIS A 131 -2.82 6.21 -1.49
CA HIS A 131 -2.60 5.60 -2.79
C HIS A 131 -1.10 5.42 -3.08
N TYR A 132 -0.29 6.47 -2.87
CA TYR A 132 1.16 6.42 -2.98
C TYR A 132 1.78 5.36 -2.08
N THR A 133 1.44 5.41 -0.79
CA THR A 133 2.01 4.51 0.23
C THR A 133 1.76 3.05 -0.11
N ARG A 134 0.55 2.72 -0.56
CA ARG A 134 0.19 1.34 -0.89
C ARG A 134 0.78 0.90 -2.24
N TYR A 135 0.39 1.52 -3.33
CA TYR A 135 0.72 1.01 -4.67
C TYR A 135 2.21 1.06 -5.00
N LEU A 136 2.93 2.14 -4.62
CA LEU A 136 4.37 2.17 -4.87
C LEU A 136 5.16 1.28 -3.90
N GLY A 137 4.65 1.09 -2.69
CA GLY A 137 5.18 0.12 -1.73
C GLY A 137 5.12 -1.30 -2.29
N ASP A 138 3.94 -1.72 -2.76
CA ASP A 138 3.74 -3.08 -3.26
C ASP A 138 4.43 -3.34 -4.61
N LEU A 139 4.52 -2.32 -5.48
CA LEU A 139 5.34 -2.38 -6.70
C LEU A 139 6.85 -2.55 -6.42
N SER A 140 7.30 -2.29 -5.21
CA SER A 140 8.70 -2.37 -4.80
C SER A 140 8.92 -3.52 -3.81
N GLY A 141 8.52 -3.33 -2.54
CA GLY A 141 8.70 -4.29 -1.45
C GLY A 141 7.86 -5.55 -1.61
N GLY A 142 6.68 -5.46 -2.21
CA GLY A 142 5.80 -6.60 -2.45
C GLY A 142 6.44 -7.73 -3.26
N GLN A 143 7.42 -7.43 -4.10
CA GLN A 143 8.16 -8.46 -4.85
C GLN A 143 8.99 -9.37 -3.94
N VAL A 144 9.47 -8.85 -2.81
CA VAL A 144 10.18 -9.63 -1.80
C VAL A 144 9.22 -10.59 -1.12
N VAL A 145 8.04 -10.09 -0.70
CA VAL A 145 6.98 -10.92 -0.08
C VAL A 145 6.57 -12.05 -1.01
N ARG A 146 6.31 -11.74 -2.29
CA ARG A 146 5.98 -12.74 -3.30
C ARG A 146 7.05 -13.84 -3.40
N GLY A 147 8.30 -13.43 -3.57
CA GLY A 147 9.42 -14.38 -3.72
C GLY A 147 9.59 -15.27 -2.50
N ILE A 148 9.31 -14.80 -1.30
CA ILE A 148 9.32 -15.58 -0.08
C ILE A 148 8.14 -16.55 -0.06
N ALA A 149 6.92 -16.09 -0.34
CA ALA A 149 5.74 -16.93 -0.37
C ALA A 149 5.86 -18.08 -1.38
N GLU A 150 6.37 -17.81 -2.58
CA GLU A 150 6.66 -18.83 -3.60
C GLU A 150 7.65 -19.89 -3.10
N ARG A 151 8.70 -19.47 -2.40
CA ARG A 151 9.74 -20.41 -1.91
C ARG A 151 9.35 -21.14 -0.65
N THR A 152 8.74 -20.44 0.31
CA THR A 152 8.50 -20.98 1.65
C THR A 152 7.25 -21.86 1.67
N TRP A 153 6.20 -21.46 0.94
CA TRP A 153 4.92 -22.18 0.96
C TRP A 153 4.62 -22.91 -0.35
N GLY A 154 5.56 -22.90 -1.31
CA GLY A 154 5.44 -23.67 -2.56
C GLY A 154 4.37 -23.14 -3.52
N PHE A 155 4.02 -21.85 -3.43
CA PHE A 155 3.08 -21.27 -4.38
C PHE A 155 3.67 -21.25 -5.79
N ALA A 156 2.82 -21.47 -6.79
CA ALA A 156 3.22 -21.37 -8.18
C ALA A 156 3.77 -19.96 -8.47
N ARG A 157 4.87 -19.91 -9.23
CA ARG A 157 5.47 -18.63 -9.62
C ARG A 157 4.46 -17.71 -10.29
N LYS A 158 4.22 -16.53 -9.72
CA LYS A 158 3.21 -15.58 -10.16
C LYS A 158 1.80 -16.19 -10.26
N GLY A 159 1.55 -17.28 -9.55
CA GLY A 159 0.28 -18.00 -9.50
C GLY A 159 -0.70 -17.44 -8.48
N ASP A 160 -1.80 -18.15 -8.31
CA ASP A 160 -2.79 -17.85 -7.29
C ASP A 160 -2.17 -18.06 -5.89
N GLY A 161 -2.55 -17.23 -4.96
CA GLY A 161 -1.91 -17.08 -3.65
C GLY A 161 -0.88 -15.93 -3.60
N VAL A 162 -0.37 -15.46 -4.74
CA VAL A 162 0.58 -14.32 -4.83
C VAL A 162 0.26 -13.35 -5.96
N ARG A 163 -0.91 -13.45 -6.57
CA ARG A 163 -1.37 -12.58 -7.68
C ARG A 163 -1.41 -11.10 -7.30
N PHE A 164 -1.69 -10.81 -6.06
CA PHE A 164 -1.66 -9.45 -5.53
C PHE A 164 -0.38 -8.71 -5.89
N TYR A 165 0.77 -9.38 -5.80
CA TYR A 165 2.07 -8.80 -6.09
C TYR A 165 2.46 -8.81 -7.58
N VAL A 166 1.60 -9.30 -8.44
CA VAL A 166 1.86 -9.43 -9.88
C VAL A 166 1.12 -8.34 -10.64
N PHE A 167 1.86 -7.38 -11.16
CA PHE A 167 1.34 -6.25 -11.92
C PHE A 167 1.58 -6.47 -13.42
N ASP A 168 0.92 -7.48 -13.99
CA ASP A 168 1.15 -7.91 -15.39
C ASP A 168 0.86 -6.81 -16.41
N ALA A 169 -0.08 -5.90 -16.12
CA ALA A 169 -0.40 -4.77 -16.99
C ALA A 169 0.69 -3.67 -16.99
N ILE A 170 1.65 -3.72 -16.06
CA ILE A 170 2.76 -2.78 -15.98
C ILE A 170 3.99 -3.40 -16.62
N GLY A 171 4.20 -3.14 -17.92
CA GLY A 171 5.33 -3.71 -18.67
C GLY A 171 6.71 -3.26 -18.16
N ASN A 172 6.83 -2.03 -17.65
CA ASN A 172 8.08 -1.50 -17.09
C ASN A 172 7.83 -0.79 -15.74
N PRO A 173 7.95 -1.50 -14.61
CA PRO A 173 7.72 -0.92 -13.28
C PRO A 173 8.61 0.29 -12.95
N ALA A 174 9.84 0.34 -13.48
CA ALA A 174 10.73 1.48 -13.23
C ALA A 174 10.25 2.74 -13.95
N ALA A 175 9.81 2.61 -15.20
CA ALA A 175 9.22 3.72 -15.96
C ALA A 175 7.91 4.18 -15.31
N PHE A 176 7.03 3.26 -14.96
CA PHE A 176 5.77 3.55 -14.27
C PHE A 176 5.98 4.34 -12.96
N LYS A 177 6.93 3.90 -12.12
CA LYS A 177 7.27 4.61 -10.88
C LYS A 177 7.86 5.99 -11.11
N ARG A 178 8.59 6.22 -12.21
CA ARG A 178 9.06 7.58 -12.57
C ARG A 178 7.90 8.47 -12.97
N GLU A 179 7.01 7.98 -13.84
CA GLU A 179 5.80 8.70 -14.24
C GLU A 179 4.95 9.08 -13.04
N TYR A 180 4.69 8.13 -12.15
CA TYR A 180 3.94 8.38 -10.92
C TYR A 180 4.58 9.48 -10.05
N ARG A 181 5.92 9.46 -9.92
CA ARG A 181 6.63 10.52 -9.18
C ARG A 181 6.55 11.87 -9.87
N SER A 182 6.58 11.91 -11.20
CA SER A 182 6.36 13.15 -11.95
C SER A 182 4.97 13.74 -11.70
N LEU A 183 3.93 12.90 -11.54
CA LEU A 183 2.59 13.36 -11.14
C LEU A 183 2.60 13.95 -9.72
N LEU A 184 3.32 13.33 -8.77
CA LEU A 184 3.49 13.91 -7.43
C LEU A 184 4.21 15.27 -7.47
N ASP A 185 5.26 15.39 -8.30
CA ASP A 185 6.01 16.64 -8.45
C ASP A 185 5.16 17.76 -9.07
N ALA A 186 4.18 17.39 -9.91
CA ALA A 186 3.23 18.28 -10.55
C ALA A 186 1.93 18.48 -9.76
N LEU A 187 1.82 17.93 -8.55
CA LEU A 187 0.61 18.04 -7.73
C LEU A 187 0.24 19.53 -7.54
N PRO A 188 -1.00 19.95 -7.86
CA PRO A 188 -1.43 21.33 -7.71
C PRO A 188 -1.70 21.68 -6.23
N ALA A 189 -0.62 21.80 -5.45
CA ALA A 189 -0.64 22.02 -4.02
C ALA A 189 0.43 23.06 -3.63
N ASP A 190 0.07 23.97 -2.73
CA ASP A 190 1.05 24.86 -2.10
C ASP A 190 1.91 24.12 -1.07
N GLU A 191 2.87 24.79 -0.50
CA GLU A 191 3.82 24.16 0.45
C GLU A 191 3.13 23.68 1.74
N LEU A 192 2.08 24.36 2.20
CA LEU A 192 1.31 23.93 3.38
C LEU A 192 0.53 22.64 3.06
N GLU A 193 -0.10 22.59 1.90
CA GLU A 193 -0.82 21.42 1.46
C GLU A 193 0.13 20.22 1.23
N LYS A 194 1.29 20.42 0.65
CA LYS A 194 2.34 19.40 0.53
C LYS A 194 2.78 18.84 1.87
N GLN A 195 2.95 19.71 2.88
CA GLN A 195 3.27 19.28 4.25
C GLN A 195 2.14 18.41 4.83
N ARG A 196 0.88 18.78 4.62
CA ARG A 196 -0.27 17.97 5.06
C ARG A 196 -0.29 16.59 4.38
N VAL A 197 0.02 16.53 3.08
CA VAL A 197 0.12 15.25 2.32
C VAL A 197 1.26 14.38 2.88
N VAL A 198 2.40 14.96 3.24
CA VAL A 198 3.50 14.24 3.91
C VAL A 198 3.04 13.66 5.26
N GLU A 199 2.35 14.43 6.09
CA GLU A 199 1.84 13.94 7.38
C GLU A 199 0.80 12.83 7.17
N GLU A 200 -0.04 12.93 6.13
CA GLU A 200 -0.99 11.87 5.82
C GLU A 200 -0.29 10.58 5.32
N CYS A 201 0.79 10.72 4.56
CA CYS A 201 1.64 9.59 4.19
C CYS A 201 2.23 8.89 5.44
N ARG A 202 2.72 9.64 6.40
CA ARG A 202 3.19 9.09 7.70
C ARG A 202 2.07 8.39 8.45
N ARG A 203 0.85 8.94 8.42
CA ARG A 203 -0.35 8.31 9.01
C ARG A 203 -0.71 7.01 8.31
N ALA A 204 -0.61 6.95 6.98
CA ALA A 204 -0.83 5.72 6.22
C ALA A 204 0.15 4.61 6.65
N PHE A 205 1.43 4.92 6.85
CA PHE A 205 2.40 3.96 7.41
C PHE A 205 2.05 3.55 8.84
N ALA A 206 1.61 4.49 9.69
CA ALA A 206 1.19 4.17 11.06
C ALA A 206 -0.02 3.22 11.08
N HIS A 207 -0.98 3.37 10.16
CA HIS A 207 -2.07 2.41 9.99
C HIS A 207 -1.56 1.02 9.58
N ASN A 208 -0.61 0.93 8.65
CA ASN A 208 0.02 -0.35 8.31
C ASN A 208 0.68 -1.00 9.52
N SER A 209 1.46 -0.25 10.29
CA SER A 209 2.13 -0.74 11.50
C SER A 209 1.11 -1.25 12.55
N ALA A 210 -0.02 -0.55 12.69
CA ALA A 210 -1.09 -0.97 13.60
C ALA A 210 -1.72 -2.32 13.16
N VAL A 211 -1.97 -2.50 11.85
CA VAL A 211 -2.46 -3.78 11.30
C VAL A 211 -1.43 -4.90 11.54
N PHE A 212 -0.15 -4.64 11.32
CA PHE A 212 0.90 -5.62 11.57
C PHE A 212 1.02 -5.99 13.05
N ALA A 213 0.90 -5.01 13.94
CA ALA A 213 0.89 -5.27 15.38
C ALA A 213 -0.33 -6.11 15.82
N ALA A 214 -1.49 -5.86 15.22
CA ALA A 214 -2.69 -6.67 15.48
C ALA A 214 -2.52 -8.11 14.99
N LEU A 215 -2.00 -8.29 13.78
CA LEU A 215 -1.69 -9.62 13.24
C LEU A 215 -0.64 -10.35 14.08
N GLY A 216 0.37 -9.64 14.59
CA GLY A 216 1.36 -10.22 15.50
C GLY A 216 0.76 -10.73 16.81
N ARG A 217 -0.32 -10.11 17.29
CA ARG A 217 -1.07 -10.63 18.46
C ARG A 217 -1.91 -11.86 18.14
N GLU A 218 -2.44 -11.97 16.90
CA GLU A 218 -3.17 -13.17 16.45
C GLU A 218 -2.22 -14.36 16.17
N PHE A 219 -0.98 -14.10 15.77
CA PHE A 219 0.01 -15.11 15.39
C PHE A 219 1.33 -14.93 16.18
N PRO A 220 1.30 -15.09 17.51
CA PRO A 220 2.54 -15.04 18.30
C PRO A 220 3.43 -16.24 17.95
N LEU A 221 4.75 -16.00 17.82
CA LEU A 221 5.68 -17.12 17.81
C LEU A 221 5.68 -17.76 19.22
N THR A 222 5.32 -19.03 19.29
CA THR A 222 5.54 -19.81 20.51
C THR A 222 7.04 -20.01 20.69
N ALA A 223 7.54 -19.66 21.87
CA ALA A 223 8.92 -19.88 22.26
C ALA A 223 9.28 -21.37 22.29
#